data_dfff8e3e1ae00a952afc18029290935e
#
_entry.id   dfff8e3e1ae00a952afc18029290935e
#
_cell.length_a   1.000
_cell.length_b   1.000
_cell.length_c   1.000
_cell.angle_alpha   90.00
_cell.angle_beta   90.00
_cell.angle_gamma   90.00
#
_symmetry.space_group_name_H-M   'P 1'
#
loop_
_entity.id
_entity.type
_entity.pdbx_description
1 polymer ?
#
loop_
_entity_poly.entity_id
_entity_poly.type
_entity_poly.pdbx_seq_one_letter_code
_entity_poly.pdbx_strand_id
1 'polypeptide(L)'
;MDQRAMYKLSYGLFVLTSAAGGRESGCIINTAGQVTSEPNRISIAVNKANFTHDLVKESGRFNLSILSKSAGFDTFKHFGFQSGRDTDKFSGYGACQRSANGLYYITDGTNAFLSASVEQTVDLGTHTLLIAGVDDMELLADTPSATYAYYQSHIKPAPPKPSAPTGKTVWRCRVCGYIYEGEELPEDFICPLCKHPASDFEQVTV
;
A
#
# COMPACT_ATOMS: atom_id res chain seq x y z
N MET A 1 22.40 -14.21 -7.99
CA MET A 1 21.00 -14.22 -8.44
C MET A 1 20.62 -12.81 -8.91
N ASP A 2 19.90 -12.68 -10.02
CA ASP A 2 19.41 -11.39 -10.52
C ASP A 2 18.06 -11.07 -9.88
N GLN A 3 18.05 -10.18 -8.90
CA GLN A 3 16.85 -9.78 -8.16
C GLN A 3 15.79 -9.10 -9.04
N ARG A 4 16.17 -8.59 -10.23
CA ARG A 4 15.25 -7.98 -11.18
C ARG A 4 14.18 -8.94 -11.69
N ALA A 5 14.42 -10.26 -11.57
CA ALA A 5 13.40 -11.27 -11.87
C ALA A 5 12.12 -11.09 -11.03
N MET A 6 12.23 -10.66 -9.76
CA MET A 6 11.08 -10.38 -8.89
C MET A 6 10.18 -9.26 -9.40
N TYR A 7 10.75 -8.30 -10.14
CA TYR A 7 9.95 -7.20 -10.74
C TYR A 7 9.09 -7.64 -11.93
N LYS A 8 9.23 -8.89 -12.38
CA LYS A 8 8.37 -9.48 -13.42
C LYS A 8 7.07 -10.07 -12.87
N LEU A 9 6.96 -10.22 -11.55
CA LEU A 9 5.69 -10.58 -10.93
C LEU A 9 4.67 -9.46 -11.14
N SER A 10 3.46 -9.85 -11.54
CA SER A 10 2.35 -8.92 -11.71
C SER A 10 1.57 -8.78 -10.41
N TYR A 11 1.36 -7.53 -9.99
CA TYR A 11 0.61 -7.21 -8.78
C TYR A 11 -0.54 -6.25 -9.10
N GLY A 12 -1.68 -6.45 -8.44
CA GLY A 12 -2.70 -5.42 -8.29
C GLY A 12 -2.27 -4.35 -7.28
N LEU A 13 -3.16 -3.41 -7.01
CA LEU A 13 -3.01 -2.40 -5.95
C LEU A 13 -4.31 -2.23 -5.20
N PHE A 14 -4.20 -2.16 -3.88
CA PHE A 14 -5.35 -2.23 -3.00
C PHE A 14 -5.19 -1.30 -1.80
N VAL A 15 -6.31 -0.80 -1.28
CA VAL A 15 -6.36 -0.25 0.07
C VAL A 15 -6.95 -1.32 0.99
N LEU A 16 -6.13 -1.80 1.92
CA LEU A 16 -6.54 -2.67 3.00
C LEU A 16 -7.01 -1.81 4.17
N THR A 17 -8.20 -2.08 4.71
CA THR A 17 -8.74 -1.35 5.86
C THR A 17 -9.19 -2.32 6.94
N SER A 18 -9.03 -1.93 8.19
CA SER A 18 -9.50 -2.68 9.36
C SER A 18 -9.71 -1.77 10.56
N ALA A 19 -10.41 -2.30 11.57
CA ALA A 19 -10.68 -1.62 12.82
C ALA A 19 -10.63 -2.60 14.00
N ALA A 20 -10.06 -2.15 15.11
CA ALA A 20 -10.04 -2.86 16.39
C ALA A 20 -9.80 -1.86 17.53
N GLY A 21 -10.25 -2.17 18.74
CA GLY A 21 -10.00 -1.35 19.94
C GLY A 21 -10.45 0.12 19.82
N GLY A 22 -11.50 0.40 19.03
CA GLY A 22 -11.98 1.77 18.78
C GLY A 22 -11.09 2.59 17.82
N ARG A 23 -10.10 1.98 17.18
CA ARG A 23 -9.23 2.60 16.17
C ARG A 23 -9.47 1.97 14.79
N GLU A 24 -9.31 2.80 13.77
CA GLU A 24 -9.47 2.42 12.36
C GLU A 24 -8.24 2.85 11.57
N SER A 25 -7.83 2.07 10.59
CA SER A 25 -6.76 2.45 9.70
C SER A 25 -6.84 1.74 8.36
N GLY A 26 -6.14 2.29 7.37
CA GLY A 26 -5.92 1.66 6.09
C GLY A 26 -4.47 1.80 5.61
N CYS A 27 -4.03 0.90 4.76
CA CYS A 27 -2.73 0.97 4.11
C CYS A 27 -2.79 0.44 2.67
N ILE A 28 -1.84 0.88 1.84
CA ILE A 28 -1.67 0.31 0.50
C ILE A 28 -0.97 -1.04 0.62
N ILE A 29 -1.52 -2.04 -0.08
CA ILE A 29 -0.86 -3.33 -0.32
C ILE A 29 -0.91 -3.69 -1.82
N ASN A 30 -0.02 -4.58 -2.24
CA ASN A 30 0.03 -5.11 -3.62
C ASN A 30 0.00 -6.65 -3.66
N THR A 31 -0.20 -7.30 -2.54
CA THR A 31 -0.02 -8.74 -2.34
C THR A 31 -1.31 -9.53 -2.23
N ALA A 32 -2.44 -8.97 -2.69
CA ALA A 32 -3.70 -9.68 -2.65
C ALA A 32 -3.90 -10.53 -3.92
N GLY A 33 -4.44 -11.73 -3.72
CA GLY A 33 -4.79 -12.64 -4.80
C GLY A 33 -5.85 -13.64 -4.39
N GLN A 34 -6.68 -14.07 -5.34
CA GLN A 34 -7.63 -15.15 -5.13
C GLN A 34 -6.90 -16.49 -5.02
N VAL A 35 -7.26 -17.31 -4.04
CA VAL A 35 -6.67 -18.65 -3.82
C VAL A 35 -7.63 -19.77 -4.19
N THR A 36 -8.93 -19.61 -3.87
CA THR A 36 -9.99 -20.54 -4.24
C THR A 36 -11.23 -19.77 -4.69
N SER A 37 -12.04 -20.37 -5.54
CA SER A 37 -13.30 -19.80 -6.01
C SER A 37 -14.52 -20.42 -5.32
N GLU A 38 -14.40 -21.62 -4.76
CA GLU A 38 -15.50 -22.30 -4.07
C GLU A 38 -14.96 -23.10 -2.86
N PRO A 39 -15.11 -22.57 -1.65
CA PRO A 39 -15.56 -21.19 -1.34
C PRO A 39 -14.56 -20.13 -1.79
N ASN A 40 -15.05 -18.90 -1.97
CA ASN A 40 -14.17 -17.77 -2.32
C ASN A 40 -13.20 -17.47 -1.18
N ARG A 41 -11.90 -17.59 -1.46
CA ARG A 41 -10.82 -17.22 -0.54
C ARG A 41 -9.80 -16.36 -1.23
N ILE A 42 -9.25 -15.43 -0.47
CA ILE A 42 -8.13 -14.59 -0.90
C ILE A 42 -6.95 -14.75 0.05
N SER A 43 -5.75 -14.50 -0.46
CA SER A 43 -4.54 -14.32 0.34
C SER A 43 -4.10 -12.87 0.29
N ILE A 44 -3.59 -12.34 1.40
CA ILE A 44 -2.88 -11.07 1.48
C ILE A 44 -1.63 -11.23 2.33
N ALA A 45 -0.53 -10.58 1.96
CA ALA A 45 0.64 -10.49 2.82
C ALA A 45 0.80 -9.03 3.31
N VAL A 46 0.79 -8.83 4.62
CA VAL A 46 0.80 -7.50 5.23
C VAL A 46 2.08 -7.32 6.05
N ASN A 47 2.78 -6.21 5.80
CA ASN A 47 3.97 -5.85 6.55
C ASN A 47 3.62 -5.58 8.03
N LYS A 48 4.34 -6.21 8.96
CA LYS A 48 4.14 -6.07 10.40
C LYS A 48 4.39 -4.64 10.93
N ALA A 49 5.13 -3.82 10.19
CA ALA A 49 5.32 -2.41 10.52
C ALA A 49 4.06 -1.56 10.28
N ASN A 50 3.12 -2.02 9.46
CA ASN A 50 1.87 -1.31 9.21
C ASN A 50 0.92 -1.42 10.42
N PHE A 51 0.39 -0.31 10.88
CA PHE A 51 -0.61 -0.32 11.95
C PHE A 51 -1.88 -1.10 11.57
N THR A 52 -2.28 -1.06 10.31
CA THR A 52 -3.41 -1.84 9.79
C THR A 52 -3.20 -3.36 9.97
N HIS A 53 -1.94 -3.84 9.94
CA HIS A 53 -1.62 -5.23 10.25
C HIS A 53 -2.10 -5.63 11.66
N ASP A 54 -1.81 -4.78 12.66
CA ASP A 54 -2.18 -5.05 14.05
C ASP A 54 -3.71 -5.09 14.21
N LEU A 55 -4.41 -4.15 13.55
CA LEU A 55 -5.87 -4.12 13.56
C LEU A 55 -6.51 -5.37 12.93
N VAL A 56 -5.96 -5.84 11.79
CA VAL A 56 -6.41 -7.09 11.16
C VAL A 56 -6.16 -8.29 12.06
N LYS A 57 -5.00 -8.35 12.71
CA LYS A 57 -4.64 -9.44 13.62
C LYS A 57 -5.56 -9.48 14.85
N GLU A 58 -5.95 -8.32 15.35
CA GLU A 58 -6.83 -8.20 16.52
C GLU A 58 -8.29 -8.49 16.17
N SER A 59 -8.81 -7.91 15.08
CA SER A 59 -10.23 -8.04 14.70
C SER A 59 -10.55 -9.33 13.94
N GLY A 60 -9.57 -9.92 13.27
CA GLY A 60 -9.78 -11.04 12.34
C GLY A 60 -10.53 -10.65 11.06
N ARG A 61 -10.77 -9.37 10.79
CA ARG A 61 -11.59 -8.88 9.66
C ARG A 61 -10.93 -7.72 8.94
N PHE A 62 -11.21 -7.61 7.65
CA PHE A 62 -10.74 -6.49 6.85
C PHE A 62 -11.64 -6.25 5.63
N ASN A 63 -11.52 -5.04 5.05
CA ASN A 63 -11.99 -4.77 3.70
C ASN A 63 -10.78 -4.54 2.79
N LEU A 64 -10.93 -4.90 1.53
CA LEU A 64 -9.95 -4.73 0.49
C LEU A 64 -10.59 -3.96 -0.67
N SER A 65 -10.23 -2.70 -0.85
CA SER A 65 -10.67 -1.87 -1.98
C SER A 65 -9.70 -2.06 -3.14
N ILE A 66 -10.18 -2.52 -4.29
CA ILE A 66 -9.39 -2.78 -5.49
C ILE A 66 -9.24 -1.47 -6.25
N LEU A 67 -8.03 -0.92 -6.30
CA LEU A 67 -7.77 0.35 -6.99
C LEU A 67 -7.80 0.16 -8.50
N SER A 68 -8.47 1.10 -9.17
CA SER A 68 -8.61 1.15 -10.61
C SER A 68 -7.59 2.10 -11.25
N LYS A 69 -7.54 2.12 -12.58
CA LYS A 69 -6.72 3.07 -13.33
C LYS A 69 -7.14 4.53 -13.15
N SER A 70 -8.32 4.79 -12.59
CA SER A 70 -8.77 6.15 -12.24
C SER A 70 -8.30 6.63 -10.88
N ALA A 71 -7.64 5.77 -10.08
CA ALA A 71 -7.10 6.17 -8.78
C ALA A 71 -6.05 7.26 -8.92
N GLY A 72 -6.23 8.38 -8.20
CA GLY A 72 -5.27 9.47 -8.15
C GLY A 72 -4.09 9.16 -7.21
N PHE A 73 -2.96 9.86 -7.41
CA PHE A 73 -1.78 9.70 -6.55
C PHE A 73 -2.06 10.05 -5.08
N ASP A 74 -3.02 10.93 -4.82
CA ASP A 74 -3.38 11.34 -3.46
C ASP A 74 -3.91 10.18 -2.61
N THR A 75 -4.62 9.21 -3.20
CA THR A 75 -5.03 7.98 -2.50
C THR A 75 -3.82 7.17 -2.03
N PHE A 76 -2.81 7.03 -2.89
CA PHE A 76 -1.55 6.34 -2.54
C PHE A 76 -0.76 7.10 -1.48
N LYS A 77 -0.71 8.42 -1.58
CA LYS A 77 -0.06 9.28 -0.58
C LYS A 77 -0.77 9.17 0.78
N HIS A 78 -2.10 9.25 0.77
CA HIS A 78 -2.92 9.22 1.98
C HIS A 78 -2.80 7.88 2.73
N PHE A 79 -2.94 6.76 2.04
CA PHE A 79 -2.90 5.43 2.68
C PHE A 79 -1.52 4.80 2.75
N GLY A 80 -0.56 5.22 1.91
CA GLY A 80 0.75 4.61 1.80
C GLY A 80 1.90 5.36 2.47
N PHE A 81 1.84 6.71 2.59
CA PHE A 81 3.00 7.51 3.00
C PHE A 81 2.89 8.09 4.42
N GLN A 82 1.90 7.69 5.17
CA GLN A 82 1.73 8.08 6.57
C GLN A 82 1.31 6.88 7.43
N SER A 83 1.68 6.91 8.71
CA SER A 83 1.34 5.86 9.66
C SER A 83 -0.04 6.08 10.28
N GLY A 84 -0.89 5.04 10.31
CA GLY A 84 -2.12 5.06 11.09
C GLY A 84 -1.92 5.03 12.60
N ARG A 85 -0.67 4.88 13.08
CA ARG A 85 -0.34 5.05 14.51
C ARG A 85 -0.45 6.49 14.95
N ASP A 86 -0.05 7.41 14.06
CA ASP A 86 0.12 8.84 14.34
C ASP A 86 -1.01 9.69 13.73
N THR A 87 -1.74 9.13 12.75
CA THR A 87 -2.76 9.86 11.98
C THR A 87 -4.04 9.05 11.88
N ASP A 88 -5.18 9.66 12.20
CA ASP A 88 -6.49 9.14 11.84
C ASP A 88 -6.72 9.39 10.34
N LYS A 89 -6.63 8.32 9.55
CA LYS A 89 -6.74 8.40 8.09
C LYS A 89 -8.18 8.56 7.59
N PHE A 90 -9.16 8.38 8.45
CA PHE A 90 -10.57 8.50 8.07
C PHE A 90 -11.22 9.81 8.55
N SER A 91 -10.59 10.51 9.50
CA SER A 91 -11.04 11.83 9.93
C SER A 91 -10.99 12.81 8.77
N GLY A 92 -12.17 13.30 8.36
CA GLY A 92 -12.31 14.21 7.22
C GLY A 92 -12.11 13.60 5.83
N TYR A 93 -11.90 12.27 5.72
CA TYR A 93 -11.78 11.58 4.44
C TYR A 93 -13.16 11.16 3.92
N GLY A 94 -13.71 11.97 2.99
CA GLY A 94 -15.07 11.79 2.48
C GLY A 94 -15.25 10.69 1.42
N ALA A 95 -14.16 10.16 0.84
CA ALA A 95 -14.21 9.18 -0.25
C ALA A 95 -14.17 7.73 0.28
N CYS A 96 -14.98 7.44 1.30
CA CYS A 96 -15.14 6.12 1.88
C CYS A 96 -16.58 5.87 2.34
N GLN A 97 -16.96 4.59 2.42
CA GLN A 97 -18.23 4.13 2.95
C GLN A 97 -18.01 2.91 3.85
N ARG A 98 -19.02 2.54 4.66
CA ARG A 98 -18.98 1.32 5.46
C ARG A 98 -19.68 0.19 4.75
N SER A 99 -19.03 -0.97 4.69
CA SER A 99 -19.64 -2.22 4.24
C SER A 99 -20.47 -2.87 5.37
N ALA A 100 -21.13 -3.97 5.07
CA ALA A 100 -21.97 -4.70 6.03
C ALA A 100 -21.22 -5.15 7.30
N ASN A 101 -19.89 -5.40 7.22
CA ASN A 101 -19.08 -5.74 8.38
C ASN A 101 -18.71 -4.54 9.27
N GLY A 102 -19.15 -3.32 8.91
CA GLY A 102 -18.92 -2.08 9.64
C GLY A 102 -17.58 -1.41 9.37
N LEU A 103 -16.69 -2.01 8.60
CA LEU A 103 -15.39 -1.44 8.22
C LEU A 103 -15.52 -0.50 7.02
N TYR A 104 -14.63 0.49 6.92
CA TYR A 104 -14.56 1.34 5.75
C TYR A 104 -14.03 0.60 4.52
N TYR A 105 -14.53 0.94 3.35
CA TYR A 105 -13.92 0.75 2.05
C TYR A 105 -13.81 2.08 1.31
N ILE A 106 -12.88 2.18 0.39
CA ILE A 106 -12.62 3.39 -0.37
C ILE A 106 -13.48 3.39 -1.63
N THR A 107 -14.12 4.52 -1.93
CA THR A 107 -15.00 4.66 -3.11
C THR A 107 -14.32 5.36 -4.27
N ASP A 108 -13.44 6.36 -3.99
CA ASP A 108 -12.73 7.08 -5.04
C ASP A 108 -11.60 6.25 -5.65
N GLY A 109 -11.58 6.18 -6.98
CA GLY A 109 -10.57 5.41 -7.71
C GLY A 109 -10.63 3.90 -7.49
N THR A 110 -11.72 3.37 -6.95
CA THR A 110 -11.93 1.95 -6.65
C THR A 110 -12.95 1.36 -7.61
N ASN A 111 -12.68 0.16 -8.16
CA ASN A 111 -13.62 -0.52 -9.04
C ASN A 111 -14.40 -1.66 -8.39
N ALA A 112 -13.91 -2.19 -7.27
CA ALA A 112 -14.60 -3.20 -6.48
C ALA A 112 -14.07 -3.21 -5.04
N PHE A 113 -14.85 -3.74 -4.10
CA PHE A 113 -14.34 -4.06 -2.77
C PHE A 113 -14.72 -5.49 -2.38
N LEU A 114 -13.94 -6.05 -1.45
CA LEU A 114 -14.17 -7.33 -0.80
C LEU A 114 -14.16 -7.11 0.70
N SER A 115 -15.13 -7.71 1.42
CA SER A 115 -15.09 -7.88 2.88
C SER A 115 -14.67 -9.31 3.18
N ALA A 116 -13.75 -9.51 4.13
CA ALA A 116 -13.20 -10.82 4.39
C ALA A 116 -12.90 -11.06 5.87
N SER A 117 -13.02 -12.31 6.29
CA SER A 117 -12.68 -12.82 7.61
C SER A 117 -11.46 -13.73 7.54
N VAL A 118 -10.47 -13.47 8.39
CA VAL A 118 -9.21 -14.23 8.44
C VAL A 118 -9.47 -15.65 8.95
N GLU A 119 -9.07 -16.65 8.16
CA GLU A 119 -9.17 -18.08 8.51
C GLU A 119 -7.82 -18.64 8.99
N GLN A 120 -6.71 -18.21 8.37
CA GLN A 120 -5.38 -18.72 8.66
C GLN A 120 -4.33 -17.60 8.59
N THR A 121 -3.28 -17.75 9.39
CA THR A 121 -2.13 -16.83 9.40
C THR A 121 -0.83 -17.60 9.34
N VAL A 122 0.14 -17.12 8.53
CA VAL A 122 1.51 -17.66 8.47
C VAL A 122 2.50 -16.51 8.69
N ASP A 123 3.39 -16.70 9.65
CA ASP A 123 4.46 -15.74 9.92
C ASP A 123 5.58 -15.88 8.89
N LEU A 124 5.90 -14.80 8.18
CA LEU A 124 6.96 -14.72 7.18
C LEU A 124 8.12 -13.81 7.63
N GLY A 125 8.28 -13.59 8.93
CA GLY A 125 9.30 -12.69 9.49
C GLY A 125 8.84 -11.23 9.42
N THR A 126 9.08 -10.52 8.33
CA THR A 126 8.70 -9.11 8.14
C THR A 126 7.22 -8.91 7.82
N HIS A 127 6.56 -9.93 7.31
CA HIS A 127 5.14 -9.91 6.91
C HIS A 127 4.38 -11.06 7.56
N THR A 128 3.07 -10.90 7.63
CA THR A 128 2.15 -12.00 7.92
C THR A 128 1.35 -12.30 6.65
N LEU A 129 1.37 -13.56 6.18
CA LEU A 129 0.44 -14.02 5.16
C LEU A 129 -0.88 -14.40 5.86
N LEU A 130 -1.97 -13.88 5.34
CA LEU A 130 -3.32 -14.12 5.80
C LEU A 130 -4.10 -14.82 4.69
N ILE A 131 -4.76 -15.92 5.01
CA ILE A 131 -5.79 -16.54 4.16
C ILE A 131 -7.13 -16.17 4.75
N ALA A 132 -8.04 -15.65 3.95
CA ALA A 132 -9.33 -15.15 4.40
C ALA A 132 -10.47 -15.61 3.49
N GLY A 133 -11.59 -15.99 4.08
CA GLY A 133 -12.85 -16.20 3.40
C GLY A 133 -13.46 -14.86 3.01
N VAL A 134 -14.01 -14.78 1.80
CA VAL A 134 -14.72 -13.59 1.33
C VAL A 134 -16.18 -13.67 1.81
N ASP A 135 -16.57 -12.71 2.65
CA ASP A 135 -17.91 -12.63 3.25
C ASP A 135 -18.87 -11.83 2.38
N ASP A 136 -18.36 -10.78 1.71
CA ASP A 136 -19.13 -9.87 0.86
C ASP A 136 -18.22 -9.27 -0.22
N MET A 137 -18.81 -8.91 -1.36
CA MET A 137 -18.09 -8.27 -2.47
C MET A 137 -19.03 -7.51 -3.38
N GLU A 138 -18.56 -6.39 -3.90
CA GLU A 138 -19.34 -5.54 -4.81
C GLU A 138 -18.46 -4.94 -5.90
N LEU A 139 -18.99 -4.92 -7.13
CA LEU A 139 -18.43 -4.19 -8.25
C LEU A 139 -18.93 -2.75 -8.20
N LEU A 140 -18.02 -1.78 -8.10
CA LEU A 140 -18.35 -0.35 -7.99
C LEU A 140 -18.25 0.38 -9.33
N ALA A 141 -17.37 -0.08 -10.24
CA ALA A 141 -17.16 0.51 -11.56
C ALA A 141 -16.53 -0.49 -12.55
N ASP A 142 -16.78 -0.28 -13.83
CA ASP A 142 -16.17 -1.09 -14.92
C ASP A 142 -14.73 -0.67 -15.30
N THR A 143 -14.18 0.35 -14.61
CA THR A 143 -12.82 0.82 -14.88
C THR A 143 -11.80 -0.30 -14.59
N PRO A 144 -10.86 -0.60 -15.49
CA PRO A 144 -9.86 -1.64 -15.27
C PRO A 144 -9.04 -1.40 -14.01
N SER A 145 -8.72 -2.48 -13.28
CA SER A 145 -7.87 -2.42 -12.10
C SER A 145 -6.47 -1.89 -12.41
N ALA A 146 -5.91 -1.12 -11.50
CA ALA A 146 -4.53 -0.67 -11.58
C ALA A 146 -3.58 -1.81 -11.21
N THR A 147 -2.55 -2.02 -12.04
CA THR A 147 -1.41 -2.87 -11.68
C THR A 147 -0.30 -2.03 -11.06
N TYR A 148 0.61 -2.67 -10.33
CA TYR A 148 1.80 -1.97 -9.81
C TYR A 148 2.64 -1.35 -10.94
N ALA A 149 2.74 -2.02 -12.09
CA ALA A 149 3.42 -1.47 -13.27
C ALA A 149 2.72 -0.21 -13.81
N TYR A 150 1.39 -0.22 -13.86
CA TYR A 150 0.61 0.95 -14.27
C TYR A 150 0.79 2.12 -13.29
N TYR A 151 0.78 1.86 -12.00
CA TYR A 151 1.06 2.88 -10.98
C TYR A 151 2.41 3.54 -11.19
N GLN A 152 3.47 2.75 -11.40
CA GLN A 152 4.84 3.27 -11.60
C GLN A 152 4.97 4.14 -12.87
N SER A 153 4.23 3.84 -13.92
CA SER A 153 4.37 4.51 -15.21
C SER A 153 3.36 5.66 -15.43
N HIS A 154 2.19 5.67 -14.74
CA HIS A 154 1.10 6.60 -15.05
C HIS A 154 0.58 7.38 -13.84
N ILE A 155 0.61 6.80 -12.64
CA ILE A 155 0.00 7.42 -11.45
C ILE A 155 1.06 8.10 -10.59
N LYS A 156 2.18 7.41 -10.33
CA LYS A 156 3.26 7.94 -9.52
C LYS A 156 3.90 9.14 -10.23
N PRO A 157 3.99 10.32 -9.58
CA PRO A 157 4.69 11.46 -10.17
C PRO A 157 6.12 11.08 -10.56
N ALA A 158 6.54 11.51 -11.73
CA ALA A 158 7.93 11.41 -12.10
C ALA A 158 8.80 12.14 -11.05
N PRO A 159 9.96 11.57 -10.66
CA PRO A 159 10.90 12.31 -9.83
C PRO A 159 11.15 13.69 -10.45
N PRO A 160 11.30 14.75 -9.65
CA PRO A 160 11.69 16.05 -10.20
C PRO A 160 12.94 15.84 -11.06
N LYS A 161 12.88 16.34 -12.31
CA LYS A 161 14.08 16.34 -13.16
C LYS A 161 15.14 17.13 -12.38
N PRO A 162 16.39 16.62 -12.29
CA PRO A 162 17.45 17.40 -11.70
C PRO A 162 17.45 18.78 -12.36
N SER A 163 17.35 19.85 -11.59
CA SER A 163 17.73 21.18 -12.06
C SER A 163 19.14 21.05 -12.65
N ALA A 164 19.46 21.78 -13.73
CA ALA A 164 20.66 21.66 -14.53
C ALA A 164 21.86 21.14 -13.72
N PRO A 165 22.66 20.18 -14.25
CA PRO A 165 23.63 19.44 -13.45
C PRO A 165 24.56 20.42 -12.76
N THR A 166 24.46 20.51 -11.46
CA THR A 166 25.33 21.34 -10.61
C THR A 166 26.63 20.62 -10.26
N GLY A 167 26.77 19.36 -10.71
CA GLY A 167 27.89 18.49 -10.36
C GLY A 167 27.86 18.03 -8.89
N LYS A 168 26.79 18.31 -8.16
CA LYS A 168 26.65 17.93 -6.76
C LYS A 168 26.11 16.52 -6.63
N THR A 169 26.77 15.72 -5.84
CA THR A 169 26.31 14.37 -5.49
C THR A 169 25.25 14.47 -4.37
N VAL A 170 24.11 13.83 -4.57
CA VAL A 170 23.00 13.75 -3.60
C VAL A 170 22.50 12.32 -3.48
N TRP A 171 21.70 12.05 -2.45
CA TRP A 171 21.09 10.75 -2.24
C TRP A 171 19.62 10.77 -2.64
N ARG A 172 19.22 9.87 -3.53
CA ARG A 172 17.83 9.75 -4.00
C ARG A 172 17.19 8.46 -3.50
N CYS A 173 16.04 8.58 -2.85
CA CYS A 173 15.22 7.43 -2.49
C CYS A 173 14.69 6.73 -3.76
N ARG A 174 15.05 5.46 -3.97
CA ARG A 174 14.61 4.66 -5.14
C ARG A 174 13.11 4.41 -5.14
N VAL A 175 12.45 4.50 -3.98
CA VAL A 175 11.02 4.23 -3.84
C VAL A 175 10.15 5.44 -4.19
N CYS A 176 10.43 6.62 -3.63
CA CYS A 176 9.58 7.80 -3.81
C CYS A 176 10.25 8.98 -4.52
N GLY A 177 11.56 8.89 -4.80
CA GLY A 177 12.31 9.96 -5.46
C GLY A 177 12.73 11.11 -4.54
N TYR A 178 12.48 11.03 -3.22
CA TYR A 178 12.94 12.04 -2.26
C TYR A 178 14.46 12.24 -2.37
N ILE A 179 14.90 13.51 -2.38
CA ILE A 179 16.31 13.89 -2.44
C ILE A 179 16.79 14.29 -1.04
N TYR A 180 17.87 13.68 -0.60
CA TYR A 180 18.62 14.07 0.59
C TYR A 180 19.93 14.71 0.14
N GLU A 181 20.15 15.97 0.54
CA GLU A 181 21.27 16.79 0.05
C GLU A 181 22.55 16.70 0.90
N GLY A 182 22.58 15.83 1.92
CA GLY A 182 23.78 15.60 2.74
C GLY A 182 24.88 14.88 1.95
N GLU A 183 26.14 15.14 2.30
CA GLU A 183 27.31 14.47 1.69
C GLU A 183 27.31 12.98 1.99
N GLU A 184 26.91 12.60 3.21
CA GLU A 184 26.76 11.21 3.65
C GLU A 184 25.30 10.97 4.10
N LEU A 185 24.76 9.80 3.77
CA LEU A 185 23.45 9.36 4.23
C LEU A 185 23.65 8.57 5.54
N PRO A 186 23.04 9.01 6.67
CA PRO A 186 23.09 8.25 7.92
C PRO A 186 22.58 6.83 7.75
N GLU A 187 23.20 5.84 8.38
CA GLU A 187 22.79 4.43 8.27
C GLU A 187 21.37 4.19 8.80
N ASP A 188 20.95 4.98 9.78
CA ASP A 188 19.61 4.93 10.40
C ASP A 188 18.61 5.88 9.72
N PHE A 189 18.99 6.52 8.60
CA PHE A 189 18.11 7.46 7.90
C PHE A 189 16.83 6.78 7.40
N ILE A 190 15.71 7.38 7.74
CA ILE A 190 14.39 6.95 7.28
C ILE A 190 13.82 8.02 6.35
N CYS A 191 13.44 7.63 5.14
CA CYS A 191 12.84 8.54 4.18
C CYS A 191 11.63 9.26 4.79
N PRO A 192 11.59 10.61 4.84
CA PRO A 192 10.49 11.34 5.45
C PRO A 192 9.16 11.16 4.68
N LEU A 193 9.22 10.84 3.37
CA LEU A 193 8.04 10.68 2.54
C LEU A 193 7.46 9.27 2.59
N CYS A 194 8.27 8.24 2.36
CA CYS A 194 7.80 6.87 2.19
C CYS A 194 8.23 5.92 3.31
N LYS A 195 8.98 6.43 4.31
CA LYS A 195 9.43 5.69 5.49
C LYS A 195 10.34 4.49 5.18
N HIS A 196 10.96 4.45 4.00
CA HIS A 196 11.94 3.43 3.64
C HIS A 196 13.31 3.75 4.23
N PRO A 197 14.12 2.73 4.56
CA PRO A 197 15.43 2.89 5.19
C PRO A 197 16.49 3.42 4.22
N ALA A 198 17.66 3.79 4.76
CA ALA A 198 18.82 4.26 4.00
C ALA A 198 19.25 3.31 2.89
N SER A 199 19.09 1.99 3.08
CA SER A 199 19.40 0.96 2.06
C SER A 199 18.63 1.13 0.73
N ASP A 200 17.52 1.87 0.75
CA ASP A 200 16.71 2.16 -0.43
C ASP A 200 17.09 3.48 -1.10
N PHE A 201 18.19 4.08 -0.72
CA PHE A 201 18.74 5.26 -1.37
C PHE A 201 19.91 4.90 -2.31
N GLU A 202 20.05 5.69 -3.35
CA GLU A 202 21.16 5.63 -4.29
C GLU A 202 21.81 7.00 -4.44
N GLN A 203 23.13 7.02 -4.61
CA GLN A 203 23.85 8.26 -4.92
C GLN A 203 23.62 8.64 -6.37
N VAL A 204 23.26 9.90 -6.62
CA VAL A 204 23.05 10.46 -7.96
C VAL A 204 23.71 11.82 -8.06
N THR A 205 24.28 12.13 -9.23
CA THR A 205 24.84 13.48 -9.51
C THR A 205 23.76 14.32 -10.16
N VAL A 206 23.49 15.50 -9.62
CA VAL A 206 22.49 16.46 -10.10
C VAL A 206 23.13 17.79 -10.48
#